data_1443a5e969a495592e6db07c9aa86469
#
_entry.id   1443a5e969a495592e6db07c9aa86469
#
_cell.length_a   1.000
_cell.length_b   1.000
_cell.length_c   1.000
_cell.angle_alpha   90.00
_cell.angle_beta   90.00
_cell.angle_gamma   90.00
#
_symmetry.space_group_name_H-M   'P 1'
#
loop_
_entity.id
_entity.type
_entity.pdbx_description
1 polymer ?
#
loop_
_entity_poly.entity_id
_entity_poly.type
_entity_poly.pdbx_seq_one_letter_code
_entity_poly.pdbx_strand_id
1 'polypeptide(L)'
;MARLLPTAAATAVQQAPRLDLSGPKLRMALESLVLRSEEVGGIERFVGALQLKAAAFRQALGDGRARDADLGTVRRLCACMPTVRRRAGRYLAPETFPSLRERIAALLDGSAHTADADARIAAFCAAFPDDREHRFVRDLAAEMLHNVDPERYPLMTRWVWDARLNTGALREIWHAEDVDHITIEVPDRYDTFVVLREELARYVADNGVYRDVMQYVDLLLAQVYATYVAEQGGSYLRADFASHEDPMLHLTRLLGLDGVAADGRTRLKASDGKAYMVDDLRLPH
;
A
#
# COMPACT_ATOMS: atom_id res chain seq x y z
N MET A 1 0.50 48.21 34.92
CA MET A 1 -0.02 47.43 33.75
C MET A 1 0.88 46.21 33.54
N ALA A 2 0.47 45.08 34.07
CA ALA A 2 1.20 43.81 33.92
C ALA A 2 0.82 43.15 32.57
N ARG A 3 1.81 42.92 31.74
CA ARG A 3 1.69 42.28 30.42
C ARG A 3 1.69 40.75 30.63
N LEU A 4 0.54 40.10 30.50
CA LEU A 4 0.42 38.67 30.48
C LEU A 4 1.10 38.14 29.20
N LEU A 5 2.14 37.33 29.39
CA LEU A 5 2.77 36.55 28.33
C LEU A 5 1.81 35.40 27.91
N PRO A 6 1.67 35.11 26.62
CA PRO A 6 0.85 33.97 26.20
C PRO A 6 1.53 32.67 26.66
N THR A 7 0.79 31.86 27.38
CA THR A 7 1.16 30.49 27.75
C THR A 7 1.32 29.69 26.49
N ALA A 8 2.51 29.17 26.22
CA ALA A 8 2.75 28.22 25.14
C ALA A 8 1.84 27.00 25.35
N ALA A 9 0.99 26.75 24.39
CA ALA A 9 0.18 25.53 24.37
C ALA A 9 1.15 24.35 24.37
N ALA A 10 1.14 23.56 25.43
CA ALA A 10 1.86 22.31 25.50
C ALA A 10 1.37 21.41 24.35
N THR A 11 2.24 21.10 23.41
CA THR A 11 1.98 20.11 22.36
C THR A 11 1.72 18.78 23.09
N ALA A 12 0.49 18.35 23.13
CA ALA A 12 0.14 17.05 23.70
C ALA A 12 0.95 15.99 22.95
N VAL A 13 1.82 15.29 23.65
CA VAL A 13 2.51 14.11 23.12
C VAL A 13 1.40 13.11 22.80
N GLN A 14 1.09 12.97 21.52
CA GLN A 14 0.07 12.06 21.04
C GLN A 14 0.60 10.65 21.29
N GLN A 15 -0.02 9.91 22.22
CA GLN A 15 0.35 8.53 22.49
C GLN A 15 0.17 7.70 21.21
N ALA A 16 1.13 6.82 20.92
CA ALA A 16 1.01 5.87 19.82
C ALA A 16 -0.29 5.06 19.98
N PRO A 17 -1.02 4.80 18.89
CA PRO A 17 -2.25 4.04 18.95
C PRO A 17 -1.97 2.61 19.47
N ARG A 18 -2.88 2.09 20.28
CA ARG A 18 -2.82 0.71 20.75
C ARG A 18 -3.65 -0.16 19.81
N LEU A 19 -3.01 -1.20 19.26
CA LEU A 19 -3.68 -2.19 18.41
C LEU A 19 -3.93 -3.47 19.22
N ASP A 20 -5.12 -4.02 19.08
CA ASP A 20 -5.49 -5.30 19.68
C ASP A 20 -5.61 -6.34 18.56
N LEU A 21 -4.51 -7.08 18.32
CA LEU A 21 -4.42 -8.02 17.21
C LEU A 21 -4.67 -9.46 17.66
N SER A 22 -5.42 -10.20 16.86
CA SER A 22 -5.78 -11.60 17.10
C SER A 22 -4.65 -12.55 16.71
N GLY A 23 -3.94 -13.10 17.68
CA GLY A 23 -2.92 -14.13 17.46
C GLY A 23 -3.41 -15.35 16.65
N PRO A 24 -4.58 -15.92 16.92
CA PRO A 24 -5.13 -17.01 16.12
C PRO A 24 -5.35 -16.66 14.65
N LYS A 25 -5.90 -15.47 14.33
CA LYS A 25 -6.10 -15.02 12.93
C LYS A 25 -4.78 -14.81 12.22
N LEU A 26 -3.78 -14.23 12.91
CA LEU A 26 -2.43 -14.04 12.37
C LEU A 26 -1.74 -15.38 12.07
N ARG A 27 -1.91 -16.37 12.96
CA ARG A 27 -1.37 -17.72 12.75
C ARG A 27 -1.97 -18.36 11.51
N MET A 28 -3.28 -18.37 11.38
CA MET A 28 -3.96 -18.92 10.20
C MET A 28 -3.50 -18.25 8.91
N ALA A 29 -3.33 -16.93 8.93
CA ALA A 29 -2.87 -16.18 7.77
C ALA A 29 -1.42 -16.54 7.39
N LEU A 30 -0.52 -16.64 8.38
CA LEU A 30 0.89 -16.99 8.13
C LEU A 30 1.04 -18.43 7.63
N GLU A 31 0.35 -19.39 8.26
CA GLU A 31 0.34 -20.79 7.82
C GLU A 31 -0.21 -20.91 6.38
N SER A 32 -1.31 -20.22 6.08
CA SER A 32 -1.89 -20.19 4.74
C SER A 32 -0.94 -19.56 3.72
N LEU A 33 -0.26 -18.47 4.07
CA LEU A 33 0.73 -17.80 3.21
C LEU A 33 1.87 -18.76 2.85
N VAL A 34 2.47 -19.40 3.86
CA VAL A 34 3.58 -20.35 3.64
C VAL A 34 3.13 -21.53 2.78
N LEU A 35 2.04 -22.20 3.17
CA LEU A 35 1.55 -23.37 2.46
C LEU A 35 1.26 -23.10 0.99
N ARG A 36 0.55 -22.00 0.69
CA ARG A 36 0.16 -21.67 -0.69
C ARG A 36 1.31 -21.15 -1.53
N SER A 37 2.27 -20.47 -0.91
CA SER A 37 3.46 -20.01 -1.63
C SER A 37 4.34 -21.18 -2.10
N GLU A 38 4.40 -22.30 -1.36
CA GLU A 38 5.16 -23.48 -1.75
C GLU A 38 4.65 -24.07 -3.08
N GLU A 39 3.34 -24.05 -3.32
CA GLU A 39 2.73 -24.56 -4.57
C GLU A 39 3.17 -23.79 -5.82
N VAL A 40 3.63 -22.53 -5.64
CA VAL A 40 4.00 -21.63 -6.73
C VAL A 40 5.46 -21.19 -6.70
N GLY A 41 6.33 -21.96 -6.03
CA GLY A 41 7.77 -21.75 -6.04
C GLY A 41 8.36 -21.10 -4.80
N GLY A 42 7.60 -21.06 -3.70
CA GLY A 42 8.05 -20.61 -2.39
C GLY A 42 7.88 -19.11 -2.12
N ILE A 43 7.86 -18.75 -0.85
CA ILE A 43 7.61 -17.38 -0.41
C ILE A 43 8.73 -16.42 -0.83
N GLU A 44 9.96 -16.91 -0.93
CA GLU A 44 11.15 -16.14 -1.30
C GLU A 44 11.02 -15.50 -2.70
N ARG A 45 10.24 -16.10 -3.57
CA ARG A 45 9.92 -15.54 -4.88
C ARG A 45 9.15 -14.23 -4.77
N PHE A 46 8.19 -14.16 -3.86
CA PHE A 46 7.38 -12.95 -3.62
C PHE A 46 8.19 -11.89 -2.87
N VAL A 47 9.01 -12.30 -1.90
CA VAL A 47 9.98 -11.43 -1.23
C VAL A 47 10.89 -10.76 -2.25
N GLY A 48 11.51 -11.55 -3.13
CA GLY A 48 12.37 -11.03 -4.20
C GLY A 48 11.63 -10.09 -5.15
N ALA A 49 10.38 -10.39 -5.49
CA ALA A 49 9.55 -9.52 -6.34
C ALA A 49 9.25 -8.17 -5.68
N LEU A 50 8.95 -8.14 -4.37
CA LEU A 50 8.77 -6.90 -3.61
C LEU A 50 10.05 -6.07 -3.54
N GLN A 51 11.19 -6.72 -3.32
CA GLN A 51 12.50 -6.06 -3.31
C GLN A 51 12.82 -5.43 -4.67
N LEU A 52 12.59 -6.14 -5.76
CA LEU A 52 12.77 -5.63 -7.12
C LEU A 52 11.82 -4.47 -7.42
N LYS A 53 10.55 -4.55 -6.97
CA LYS A 53 9.60 -3.45 -7.09
C LYS A 53 10.14 -2.21 -6.36
N ALA A 54 10.52 -2.34 -5.09
CA ALA A 54 11.08 -1.23 -4.30
C ALA A 54 12.37 -0.66 -4.93
N ALA A 55 13.26 -1.53 -5.43
CA ALA A 55 14.48 -1.10 -6.12
C ALA A 55 14.16 -0.25 -7.36
N ALA A 56 13.18 -0.67 -8.18
CA ALA A 56 12.74 0.08 -9.36
C ALA A 56 12.19 1.47 -8.99
N PHE A 57 11.36 1.55 -7.94
CA PHE A 57 10.84 2.84 -7.44
C PHE A 57 11.97 3.73 -6.91
N ARG A 58 12.86 3.20 -6.10
CA ARG A 58 14.01 3.93 -5.54
C ARG A 58 14.95 4.43 -6.64
N GLN A 59 15.24 3.59 -7.63
CA GLN A 59 16.07 3.97 -8.76
C GLN A 59 15.47 5.10 -9.59
N ALA A 60 14.16 5.06 -9.80
CA ALA A 60 13.47 6.03 -10.66
C ALA A 60 13.15 7.35 -9.94
N LEU A 61 12.82 7.31 -8.66
CA LEU A 61 12.23 8.44 -7.94
C LEU A 61 13.02 8.88 -6.71
N GLY A 62 13.87 8.02 -6.14
CA GLY A 62 14.66 8.31 -4.94
C GLY A 62 15.70 9.41 -5.18
N ASP A 63 16.24 9.99 -4.09
CA ASP A 63 17.33 10.96 -4.10
C ASP A 63 17.07 12.18 -5.02
N GLY A 64 15.83 12.66 -5.05
CA GLY A 64 15.43 13.83 -5.84
C GLY A 64 15.15 13.55 -7.33
N ARG A 65 15.38 12.31 -7.82
CA ARG A 65 15.18 11.94 -9.24
C ARG A 65 13.73 12.05 -9.72
N ALA A 66 12.76 12.10 -8.81
CA ALA A 66 11.36 12.29 -9.17
C ALA A 66 11.10 13.53 -10.02
N ARG A 67 11.93 14.57 -9.90
CA ARG A 67 11.82 15.82 -10.69
C ARG A 67 12.11 15.61 -12.18
N ASP A 68 12.97 14.63 -12.49
CA ASP A 68 13.43 14.33 -13.84
C ASP A 68 12.81 13.05 -14.42
N ALA A 69 11.93 12.40 -13.65
CA ALA A 69 11.28 11.17 -14.07
C ALA A 69 10.44 11.42 -15.35
N ASP A 70 10.65 10.59 -16.36
CA ASP A 70 9.88 10.65 -17.60
C ASP A 70 8.51 9.95 -17.45
N LEU A 71 7.62 10.28 -18.39
CA LEU A 71 6.25 9.74 -18.42
C LEU A 71 6.21 8.21 -18.51
N GLY A 72 7.08 7.61 -19.31
CA GLY A 72 7.15 6.16 -19.48
C GLY A 72 7.53 5.47 -18.20
N THR A 73 8.52 6.01 -17.49
CA THR A 73 8.95 5.52 -16.18
C THR A 73 7.82 5.57 -15.15
N VAL A 74 7.13 6.70 -15.01
CA VAL A 74 6.03 6.82 -14.03
C VAL A 74 4.85 5.93 -14.40
N ARG A 75 4.57 5.74 -15.71
CA ARG A 75 3.57 4.75 -16.16
C ARG A 75 3.92 3.33 -15.72
N ARG A 76 5.20 2.92 -15.86
CA ARG A 76 5.67 1.60 -15.38
C ARG A 76 5.41 1.42 -13.89
N LEU A 77 5.81 2.40 -13.10
CA LEU A 77 5.63 2.35 -11.64
C LEU A 77 4.12 2.31 -11.26
N CYS A 78 3.29 3.15 -11.90
CA CYS A 78 1.84 3.14 -11.67
C CYS A 78 1.17 1.82 -12.07
N ALA A 79 1.72 1.08 -13.04
CA ALA A 79 1.22 -0.26 -13.38
C ALA A 79 1.35 -1.24 -12.20
N CYS A 80 2.38 -1.07 -11.37
CA CYS A 80 2.63 -1.87 -10.16
C CYS A 80 1.87 -1.39 -8.91
N MET A 81 0.91 -0.46 -9.05
CA MET A 81 0.07 0.03 -7.97
C MET A 81 -1.40 -0.31 -8.25
N PRO A 82 -1.95 -1.37 -7.65
CA PRO A 82 -3.26 -1.92 -8.03
C PRO A 82 -4.42 -0.96 -7.81
N THR A 83 -4.40 -0.17 -6.75
CA THR A 83 -5.42 0.83 -6.42
C THR A 83 -5.39 2.05 -7.33
N VAL A 84 -4.23 2.30 -7.96
CA VAL A 84 -3.92 3.48 -8.78
C VAL A 84 -4.13 3.22 -10.28
N ARG A 85 -3.63 2.09 -10.79
CA ARG A 85 -3.49 1.79 -12.23
C ARG A 85 -4.78 1.91 -13.06
N ARG A 86 -5.95 1.76 -12.44
CA ARG A 86 -7.24 1.88 -13.14
C ARG A 86 -7.72 3.32 -13.30
N ARG A 87 -7.20 4.26 -12.48
CA ARG A 87 -7.73 5.63 -12.37
C ARG A 87 -6.70 6.71 -12.71
N ALA A 88 -5.41 6.39 -12.64
CA ALA A 88 -4.33 7.34 -12.89
C ALA A 88 -4.18 7.77 -14.35
N GLY A 89 -4.77 7.05 -15.31
CA GLY A 89 -4.55 7.25 -16.75
C GLY A 89 -4.74 8.69 -17.20
N ARG A 90 -5.73 9.43 -16.65
CA ARG A 90 -5.98 10.84 -16.95
C ARG A 90 -4.82 11.77 -16.57
N TYR A 91 -3.99 11.38 -15.60
CA TYR A 91 -2.84 12.14 -15.12
C TYR A 91 -1.52 11.69 -15.76
N LEU A 92 -1.57 10.61 -16.54
CA LEU A 92 -0.45 10.01 -17.24
C LEU A 92 -0.49 10.28 -18.75
N ALA A 93 -1.17 11.33 -19.17
CA ALA A 93 -1.12 11.86 -20.51
C ALA A 93 -0.02 12.94 -20.62
N PRO A 94 0.57 13.17 -21.81
CA PRO A 94 1.65 14.16 -22.00
C PRO A 94 1.31 15.55 -21.45
N GLU A 95 0.05 15.98 -21.56
CA GLU A 95 -0.43 17.31 -21.18
C GLU A 95 -0.57 17.46 -19.66
N THR A 96 -0.92 16.38 -18.95
CA THR A 96 -1.21 16.41 -17.51
C THR A 96 -0.05 15.91 -16.65
N PHE A 97 0.83 15.12 -17.24
CA PHE A 97 1.96 14.50 -16.54
C PHE A 97 2.94 15.48 -15.88
N PRO A 98 3.30 16.64 -16.49
CA PRO A 98 4.22 17.57 -15.84
C PRO A 98 3.74 17.99 -14.45
N SER A 99 2.44 18.30 -14.30
CA SER A 99 1.86 18.66 -13.01
C SER A 99 1.86 17.48 -12.01
N LEU A 100 1.58 16.25 -12.47
CA LEU A 100 1.67 15.07 -11.61
C LEU A 100 3.11 14.82 -11.14
N ARG A 101 4.09 14.95 -12.04
CA ARG A 101 5.52 14.77 -11.72
C ARG A 101 5.98 15.75 -10.64
N GLU A 102 5.61 17.03 -10.76
CA GLU A 102 5.93 18.04 -9.74
C GLU A 102 5.34 17.70 -8.38
N ARG A 103 4.10 17.21 -8.35
CA ARG A 103 3.43 16.77 -7.12
C ARG A 103 4.12 15.54 -6.51
N ILE A 104 4.50 14.55 -7.32
CA ILE A 104 5.27 13.39 -6.86
C ILE A 104 6.61 13.83 -6.30
N ALA A 105 7.31 14.75 -6.98
CA ALA A 105 8.58 15.28 -6.51
C ALA A 105 8.42 15.99 -5.16
N ALA A 106 7.39 16.82 -5.00
CA ALA A 106 7.07 17.50 -3.73
C ALA A 106 6.70 16.51 -2.61
N LEU A 107 5.98 15.42 -2.93
CA LEU A 107 5.65 14.36 -1.97
C LEU A 107 6.92 13.68 -1.44
N LEU A 108 7.89 13.42 -2.31
CA LEU A 108 9.12 12.68 -1.97
C LEU A 108 10.22 13.60 -1.43
N ASP A 109 10.14 14.91 -1.65
CA ASP A 109 11.09 15.87 -1.12
C ASP A 109 11.01 15.93 0.40
N GLY A 110 12.16 15.78 1.07
CA GLY A 110 12.21 15.71 2.54
C GLY A 110 11.59 14.45 3.18
N SER A 111 11.26 13.42 2.40
CA SER A 111 10.67 12.17 2.91
C SER A 111 11.57 11.40 3.89
N ALA A 112 12.83 11.78 4.03
CA ALA A 112 13.69 11.27 5.11
C ALA A 112 13.18 11.64 6.52
N HIS A 113 12.36 12.70 6.63
CA HIS A 113 11.73 13.14 7.88
C HIS A 113 10.29 12.61 7.95
N THR A 114 10.05 11.61 8.78
CA THR A 114 8.75 10.94 8.89
C THR A 114 7.74 11.68 9.78
N ALA A 115 8.20 12.62 10.59
CA ALA A 115 7.32 13.40 11.49
C ALA A 115 6.20 14.15 10.73
N ASP A 116 6.42 14.51 9.48
CA ASP A 116 5.45 15.22 8.63
C ASP A 116 4.77 14.28 7.62
N ALA A 117 4.87 12.97 7.78
CA ALA A 117 4.32 12.00 6.82
C ALA A 117 2.84 12.26 6.49
N ASP A 118 2.01 12.43 7.53
CA ASP A 118 0.58 12.71 7.35
C ASP A 118 0.33 14.07 6.69
N ALA A 119 1.05 15.12 7.10
CA ALA A 119 0.93 16.45 6.50
C ALA A 119 1.34 16.43 5.01
N ARG A 120 2.37 15.67 4.67
CA ARG A 120 2.87 15.48 3.31
C ARG A 120 1.85 14.75 2.43
N ILE A 121 1.26 13.67 2.92
CA ILE A 121 0.19 12.95 2.23
C ILE A 121 -1.03 13.85 2.05
N ALA A 122 -1.42 14.60 3.10
CA ALA A 122 -2.54 15.53 3.04
C ALA A 122 -2.31 16.64 2.01
N ALA A 123 -1.11 17.23 1.96
CA ALA A 123 -0.74 18.25 0.98
C ALA A 123 -0.79 17.69 -0.45
N PHE A 124 -0.31 16.46 -0.66
CA PHE A 124 -0.43 15.78 -1.95
C PHE A 124 -1.88 15.58 -2.36
N CYS A 125 -2.72 15.09 -1.46
CA CYS A 125 -4.15 14.88 -1.71
C CYS A 125 -4.89 16.18 -2.02
N ALA A 126 -4.59 17.26 -1.29
CA ALA A 126 -5.22 18.57 -1.48
C ALA A 126 -4.96 19.19 -2.88
N ALA A 127 -3.96 18.70 -3.60
CA ALA A 127 -3.70 19.13 -4.97
C ALA A 127 -4.63 18.47 -6.03
N PHE A 128 -5.56 17.63 -5.61
CA PHE A 128 -6.53 16.92 -6.46
C PHE A 128 -7.96 17.19 -5.98
N PRO A 129 -8.98 16.98 -6.83
CA PRO A 129 -10.38 17.09 -6.41
C PRO A 129 -10.70 16.11 -5.27
N ASP A 130 -11.47 16.57 -4.28
CA ASP A 130 -11.97 15.73 -3.20
C ASP A 130 -13.32 15.10 -3.59
N ASP A 131 -13.26 14.04 -4.38
CA ASP A 131 -14.41 13.27 -4.82
C ASP A 131 -14.14 11.77 -4.86
N ARG A 132 -15.19 10.99 -5.17
CA ARG A 132 -15.11 9.52 -5.21
C ARG A 132 -14.10 9.01 -6.25
N GLU A 133 -13.93 9.72 -7.36
CA GLU A 133 -13.01 9.30 -8.44
C GLU A 133 -11.55 9.48 -8.06
N HIS A 134 -11.25 10.42 -7.16
CA HIS A 134 -9.90 10.77 -6.73
C HIS A 134 -9.46 10.08 -5.42
N ARG A 135 -10.29 9.19 -4.86
CA ARG A 135 -9.91 8.43 -3.65
C ARG A 135 -8.60 7.65 -3.79
N PHE A 136 -8.22 7.28 -5.02
CA PHE A 136 -6.96 6.59 -5.28
C PHE A 136 -5.72 7.46 -5.03
N VAL A 137 -5.86 8.77 -4.95
CA VAL A 137 -4.74 9.70 -4.79
C VAL A 137 -4.02 9.49 -3.47
N ARG A 138 -4.76 9.18 -2.40
CA ARG A 138 -4.16 8.82 -1.11
C ARG A 138 -3.35 7.52 -1.21
N ASP A 139 -3.87 6.51 -1.89
CA ASP A 139 -3.13 5.27 -2.12
C ASP A 139 -1.91 5.50 -3.02
N LEU A 140 -2.01 6.40 -4.01
CA LEU A 140 -0.88 6.80 -4.85
C LEU A 140 0.25 7.40 -4.00
N ALA A 141 -0.07 8.35 -3.09
CA ALA A 141 0.92 8.93 -2.18
C ALA A 141 1.54 7.86 -1.26
N ALA A 142 0.71 7.01 -0.66
CA ALA A 142 1.14 5.96 0.24
C ALA A 142 2.08 4.95 -0.45
N GLU A 143 1.70 4.47 -1.63
CA GLU A 143 2.52 3.51 -2.40
C GLU A 143 3.81 4.14 -2.94
N MET A 144 3.81 5.43 -3.33
CA MET A 144 5.04 6.12 -3.73
C MET A 144 6.03 6.19 -2.58
N LEU A 145 5.60 6.62 -1.40
CA LEU A 145 6.44 6.69 -0.21
C LEU A 145 6.96 5.31 0.20
N HIS A 146 6.06 4.33 0.31
CA HIS A 146 6.41 2.96 0.70
C HIS A 146 7.41 2.32 -0.27
N ASN A 147 7.15 2.33 -1.57
CA ASN A 147 8.04 1.65 -2.51
C ASN A 147 9.38 2.37 -2.71
N VAL A 148 9.47 3.70 -2.48
CA VAL A 148 10.75 4.41 -2.51
C VAL A 148 11.58 4.13 -1.25
N ASP A 149 10.94 4.05 -0.09
CA ASP A 149 11.60 3.82 1.19
C ASP A 149 10.74 2.95 2.13
N PRO A 150 10.68 1.63 1.89
CA PRO A 150 9.84 0.71 2.67
C PRO A 150 10.28 0.60 4.13
N GLU A 151 11.53 0.92 4.45
CA GLU A 151 12.01 0.90 5.83
C GLU A 151 11.38 2.02 6.66
N ARG A 152 11.23 3.22 6.08
CA ARG A 152 10.60 4.36 6.76
C ARG A 152 9.09 4.36 6.65
N TYR A 153 8.55 4.01 5.49
CA TYR A 153 7.13 4.10 5.21
C TYR A 153 6.49 2.72 5.12
N PRO A 154 5.69 2.30 6.10
CA PRO A 154 4.87 1.09 5.98
C PRO A 154 3.88 1.22 4.81
N LEU A 155 3.28 0.12 4.40
CA LEU A 155 2.26 0.12 3.36
C LEU A 155 0.96 0.71 3.90
N MET A 156 0.71 1.99 3.62
CA MET A 156 -0.39 2.79 4.19
C MET A 156 -1.59 2.91 3.24
N THR A 157 -1.86 1.89 2.44
CA THR A 157 -3.00 1.87 1.54
C THR A 157 -4.31 1.58 2.28
N ARG A 158 -5.44 1.99 1.68
CA ARG A 158 -6.76 1.80 2.29
C ARG A 158 -7.17 0.32 2.43
N TRP A 159 -6.60 -0.57 1.64
CA TRP A 159 -6.86 -2.00 1.84
C TRP A 159 -6.11 -2.57 3.06
N VAL A 160 -5.08 -1.87 3.55
CA VAL A 160 -4.47 -2.18 4.84
C VAL A 160 -5.34 -1.64 5.98
N TRP A 161 -5.72 -0.35 5.91
CA TRP A 161 -6.65 0.27 6.84
C TRP A 161 -7.30 1.53 6.27
N ASP A 162 -8.63 1.58 6.31
CA ASP A 162 -9.46 2.75 5.98
C ASP A 162 -10.37 3.04 7.19
N ALA A 163 -9.96 3.94 8.06
CA ALA A 163 -10.71 4.29 9.28
C ALA A 163 -12.09 4.86 8.96
N ARG A 164 -12.23 5.59 7.84
CA ARG A 164 -13.50 6.17 7.41
C ARG A 164 -14.53 5.10 7.06
N LEU A 165 -14.10 4.02 6.43
CA LEU A 165 -14.98 2.91 6.03
C LEU A 165 -14.96 1.77 7.05
N ASN A 166 -14.08 1.84 8.04
CA ASN A 166 -13.84 0.78 9.01
C ASN A 166 -13.56 -0.57 8.33
N THR A 167 -12.67 -0.56 7.32
CA THR A 167 -12.34 -1.73 6.48
C THR A 167 -10.83 -1.85 6.25
N GLY A 168 -10.36 -3.04 5.90
CA GLY A 168 -8.98 -3.33 5.55
C GLY A 168 -8.42 -4.50 6.34
N ALA A 169 -7.19 -4.90 6.03
CA ALA A 169 -6.52 -6.03 6.68
C ALA A 169 -6.46 -5.88 8.21
N LEU A 170 -6.29 -4.65 8.73
CA LEU A 170 -6.29 -4.41 10.18
C LEU A 170 -7.60 -4.86 10.83
N ARG A 171 -8.76 -4.60 10.21
CA ARG A 171 -10.05 -5.07 10.73
C ARG A 171 -10.11 -6.59 10.80
N GLU A 172 -9.63 -7.27 9.77
CA GLU A 172 -9.71 -8.73 9.67
C GLU A 172 -8.86 -9.43 10.74
N ILE A 173 -7.76 -8.81 11.16
CA ILE A 173 -6.91 -9.33 12.25
C ILE A 173 -7.20 -8.69 13.61
N TRP A 174 -8.23 -7.84 13.72
CA TRP A 174 -8.60 -7.25 15.00
C TRP A 174 -9.14 -8.31 15.97
N HIS A 175 -8.78 -8.18 17.24
CA HIS A 175 -9.26 -9.05 18.31
C HIS A 175 -10.55 -8.49 18.90
N ALA A 176 -11.67 -9.09 18.55
CA ALA A 176 -12.97 -8.85 19.15
C ALA A 176 -13.87 -10.07 18.94
N GLU A 177 -14.78 -10.31 19.87
CA GLU A 177 -15.77 -11.41 19.74
C GLU A 177 -16.75 -11.17 18.59
N ASP A 178 -17.10 -9.91 18.32
CA ASP A 178 -18.04 -9.50 17.28
C ASP A 178 -17.46 -8.31 16.46
N VAL A 179 -16.42 -8.59 15.70
CA VAL A 179 -15.73 -7.61 14.85
C VAL A 179 -16.67 -6.94 13.84
N ASP A 180 -17.72 -7.64 13.41
CA ASP A 180 -18.62 -7.14 12.36
C ASP A 180 -19.52 -6.00 12.86
N HIS A 181 -19.74 -5.91 14.16
CA HIS A 181 -20.63 -4.92 14.77
C HIS A 181 -19.91 -3.80 15.52
N ILE A 182 -18.56 -3.76 15.50
CA ILE A 182 -17.81 -2.71 16.15
C ILE A 182 -17.20 -1.73 15.14
N THR A 183 -17.04 -0.47 15.58
CA THR A 183 -16.18 0.49 14.95
C THR A 183 -14.83 0.50 15.64
N ILE A 184 -13.76 0.27 14.88
CA ILE A 184 -12.40 0.34 15.40
C ILE A 184 -11.97 1.80 15.39
N GLU A 185 -11.88 2.40 16.58
CA GLU A 185 -11.54 3.82 16.75
C GLU A 185 -10.03 4.07 16.68
N VAL A 186 -9.40 3.60 15.60
CA VAL A 186 -7.98 3.81 15.32
C VAL A 186 -7.86 4.64 14.04
N PRO A 187 -7.17 5.80 14.06
CA PRO A 187 -7.03 6.65 12.87
C PRO A 187 -6.14 5.97 11.82
N ASP A 188 -6.38 6.25 10.55
CA ASP A 188 -5.55 5.76 9.43
C ASP A 188 -4.38 6.73 9.13
N ARG A 189 -3.56 7.01 10.16
CA ARG A 189 -2.39 7.89 10.12
C ARG A 189 -1.09 7.10 10.12
N TYR A 190 0.00 7.78 9.80
CA TYR A 190 1.34 7.20 9.73
C TYR A 190 1.72 6.40 10.99
N ASP A 191 1.49 6.95 12.17
CA ASP A 191 1.78 6.31 13.46
C ASP A 191 1.04 4.97 13.63
N THR A 192 -0.20 4.87 13.20
CA THR A 192 -0.98 3.62 13.23
C THR A 192 -0.34 2.54 12.36
N PHE A 193 0.06 2.89 11.14
CA PHE A 193 0.69 1.92 10.23
C PHE A 193 2.09 1.52 10.70
N VAL A 194 2.83 2.41 11.36
CA VAL A 194 4.11 2.08 11.99
C VAL A 194 3.90 1.06 13.11
N VAL A 195 2.97 1.32 14.03
CA VAL A 195 2.65 0.39 15.13
C VAL A 195 2.18 -0.96 14.57
N LEU A 196 1.30 -0.95 13.57
CA LEU A 196 0.85 -2.19 12.92
C LEU A 196 2.02 -2.98 12.35
N ARG A 197 2.92 -2.33 11.61
CA ARG A 197 4.11 -2.96 11.06
C ARG A 197 5.00 -3.53 12.15
N GLU A 198 5.23 -2.80 13.24
CA GLU A 198 6.09 -3.25 14.34
C GLU A 198 5.50 -4.46 15.07
N GLU A 199 4.19 -4.49 15.32
CA GLU A 199 3.51 -5.64 15.92
C GLU A 199 3.57 -6.87 15.00
N LEU A 200 3.33 -6.69 13.70
CA LEU A 200 3.43 -7.78 12.74
C LEU A 200 4.89 -8.24 12.53
N ALA A 201 5.86 -7.34 12.53
CA ALA A 201 7.28 -7.67 12.43
C ALA A 201 7.72 -8.51 13.64
N ARG A 202 7.29 -8.15 14.85
CA ARG A 202 7.51 -8.94 16.05
C ARG A 202 6.86 -10.32 15.92
N TYR A 203 5.62 -10.36 15.48
CA TYR A 203 4.89 -11.61 15.29
C TYR A 203 5.59 -12.56 14.30
N VAL A 204 6.02 -12.08 13.14
CA VAL A 204 6.72 -12.94 12.16
C VAL A 204 8.10 -13.36 12.66
N ALA A 205 8.80 -12.51 13.41
CA ALA A 205 10.08 -12.86 14.05
C ALA A 205 9.89 -13.95 15.11
N ASP A 206 8.86 -13.87 15.94
CA ASP A 206 8.53 -14.90 16.94
C ASP A 206 8.15 -16.25 16.28
N ASN A 207 7.78 -16.24 15.01
CA ASN A 207 7.52 -17.42 14.19
C ASN A 207 8.69 -17.81 13.27
N GLY A 208 9.91 -17.33 13.55
CA GLY A 208 11.14 -17.80 12.92
C GLY A 208 11.58 -17.00 11.68
N VAL A 209 10.93 -15.90 11.34
CA VAL A 209 11.30 -15.06 10.21
C VAL A 209 12.20 -13.91 10.68
N TYR A 210 13.50 -14.00 10.38
CA TYR A 210 14.51 -13.02 10.81
C TYR A 210 15.14 -12.23 9.68
N ARG A 211 14.80 -12.55 8.42
CA ARG A 211 15.27 -11.85 7.22
C ARG A 211 14.07 -11.33 6.46
N ASP A 212 14.27 -10.24 5.76
CA ASP A 212 13.26 -9.66 4.87
C ASP A 212 11.90 -9.41 5.56
N VAL A 213 11.96 -9.13 6.85
CA VAL A 213 10.80 -9.03 7.76
C VAL A 213 9.74 -8.07 7.22
N MET A 214 10.17 -6.94 6.62
CA MET A 214 9.24 -5.96 6.06
C MET A 214 8.43 -6.53 4.90
N GLN A 215 9.08 -7.30 4.01
CA GLN A 215 8.40 -7.98 2.90
C GLN A 215 7.43 -9.06 3.40
N TYR A 216 7.82 -9.79 4.45
CA TYR A 216 6.92 -10.76 5.09
C TYR A 216 5.69 -10.08 5.73
N VAL A 217 5.85 -8.90 6.32
CA VAL A 217 4.73 -8.11 6.86
C VAL A 217 3.78 -7.71 5.74
N ASP A 218 4.28 -7.21 4.61
CA ASP A 218 3.46 -6.83 3.47
C ASP A 218 2.73 -8.04 2.87
N LEU A 219 3.42 -9.18 2.75
CA LEU A 219 2.82 -10.44 2.30
C LEU A 219 1.74 -10.94 3.25
N LEU A 220 1.97 -10.87 4.56
CA LEU A 220 1.01 -11.28 5.58
C LEU A 220 -0.27 -10.41 5.54
N LEU A 221 -0.11 -9.09 5.45
CA LEU A 221 -1.24 -8.16 5.28
C LEU A 221 -2.03 -8.45 4.00
N ALA A 222 -1.32 -8.70 2.89
CA ALA A 222 -1.95 -9.03 1.63
C ALA A 222 -2.67 -10.39 1.68
N GLN A 223 -2.11 -11.39 2.37
CA GLN A 223 -2.76 -12.69 2.58
C GLN A 223 -4.04 -12.56 3.40
N VAL A 224 -4.00 -11.80 4.50
CA VAL A 224 -5.19 -11.52 5.33
C VAL A 224 -6.31 -10.92 4.48
N TYR A 225 -5.99 -9.85 3.74
CA TYR A 225 -6.99 -9.15 2.94
C TYR A 225 -7.46 -9.97 1.73
N ALA A 226 -6.57 -10.74 1.09
CA ALA A 226 -6.93 -11.65 0.00
C ALA A 226 -7.91 -12.73 0.45
N THR A 227 -7.70 -13.30 1.64
CA THR A 227 -8.62 -14.29 2.23
C THR A 227 -9.99 -13.67 2.47
N TYR A 228 -10.06 -12.50 3.09
CA TYR A 228 -11.31 -11.76 3.29
C TYR A 228 -12.06 -11.51 1.96
N VAL A 229 -11.37 -11.01 0.94
CA VAL A 229 -11.98 -10.75 -0.38
C VAL A 229 -12.51 -12.04 -1.01
N ALA A 230 -11.77 -13.15 -0.89
CA ALA A 230 -12.20 -14.45 -1.42
C ALA A 230 -13.46 -14.97 -0.71
N GLU A 231 -13.54 -14.82 0.61
CA GLU A 231 -14.70 -15.25 1.43
C GLU A 231 -15.94 -14.39 1.15
N GLN A 232 -15.79 -13.06 1.09
CA GLN A 232 -16.88 -12.14 0.80
C GLN A 232 -17.32 -12.23 -0.68
N GLY A 233 -16.40 -12.45 -1.60
CA GLY A 233 -16.69 -12.63 -3.03
C GLY A 233 -17.55 -13.86 -3.31
N GLY A 234 -17.47 -14.90 -2.49
CA GLY A 234 -18.35 -16.06 -2.54
C GLY A 234 -19.82 -15.72 -2.29
N SER A 235 -20.11 -14.60 -1.61
CA SER A 235 -21.46 -14.15 -1.29
C SER A 235 -22.05 -13.16 -2.30
N TYR A 236 -21.25 -12.24 -2.86
CA TYR A 236 -21.75 -11.10 -3.65
C TYR A 236 -21.20 -11.00 -5.08
N LEU A 237 -20.10 -11.67 -5.40
CA LEU A 237 -19.41 -11.54 -6.70
C LEU A 237 -19.51 -12.80 -7.57
N ARG A 238 -20.50 -13.67 -7.33
CA ARG A 238 -20.74 -14.90 -8.11
C ARG A 238 -20.98 -14.70 -9.60
N ALA A 239 -21.17 -13.48 -10.07
CA ALA A 239 -21.43 -13.20 -11.48
C ALA A 239 -20.15 -12.96 -12.33
N ASP A 240 -19.05 -12.43 -11.73
CA ASP A 240 -17.84 -12.05 -12.49
C ASP A 240 -16.54 -12.75 -12.05
N PHE A 241 -16.57 -13.49 -10.92
CA PHE A 241 -15.41 -14.21 -10.38
C PHE A 241 -15.73 -15.69 -10.14
N ALA A 242 -16.49 -16.30 -11.06
CA ALA A 242 -16.91 -17.70 -11.01
C ALA A 242 -15.80 -18.71 -11.36
N SER A 243 -14.54 -18.39 -11.09
CA SER A 243 -13.46 -19.37 -11.00
C SER A 243 -12.93 -19.35 -9.57
N HIS A 244 -12.58 -20.51 -9.04
CA HIS A 244 -11.73 -20.65 -7.87
C HIS A 244 -10.37 -19.97 -8.17
N GLU A 245 -10.34 -18.62 -8.19
CA GLU A 245 -9.09 -17.91 -8.43
C GLU A 245 -8.17 -18.22 -7.25
N ASP A 246 -6.98 -18.67 -7.59
CA ASP A 246 -5.89 -18.94 -6.68
C ASP A 246 -5.72 -17.74 -5.71
N PRO A 247 -5.80 -17.93 -4.39
CA PRO A 247 -5.59 -16.85 -3.43
C PRO A 247 -4.23 -16.15 -3.57
N MET A 248 -3.20 -16.85 -4.07
CA MET A 248 -1.91 -16.24 -4.40
C MET A 248 -2.06 -15.23 -5.54
N LEU A 249 -2.99 -15.41 -6.46
CA LEU A 249 -3.29 -14.43 -7.49
C LEU A 249 -3.89 -13.14 -6.91
N HIS A 250 -4.76 -13.24 -5.90
CA HIS A 250 -5.27 -12.05 -5.20
C HIS A 250 -4.17 -11.31 -4.44
N LEU A 251 -3.32 -12.03 -3.71
CA LEU A 251 -2.15 -11.47 -3.03
C LEU A 251 -1.22 -10.76 -4.02
N THR A 252 -0.87 -11.42 -5.12
CA THR A 252 -0.03 -10.86 -6.19
C THR A 252 -0.64 -9.58 -6.77
N ARG A 253 -1.98 -9.55 -6.94
CA ARG A 253 -2.71 -8.36 -7.40
C ARG A 253 -2.70 -7.23 -6.37
N LEU A 254 -2.92 -7.52 -5.09
CA LEU A 254 -2.92 -6.52 -4.01
C LEU A 254 -1.57 -5.82 -3.87
N LEU A 255 -0.49 -6.57 -4.04
CA LEU A 255 0.88 -6.05 -3.97
C LEU A 255 1.38 -5.47 -5.31
N GLY A 256 0.56 -5.56 -6.38
CA GLY A 256 0.89 -5.02 -7.69
C GLY A 256 2.02 -5.75 -8.41
N LEU A 257 2.30 -7.00 -8.03
CA LEU A 257 3.33 -7.83 -8.65
C LEU A 257 2.90 -8.34 -10.03
N ASP A 258 1.62 -8.26 -10.36
CA ASP A 258 1.02 -8.57 -11.67
C ASP A 258 0.88 -7.35 -12.59
N GLY A 259 1.59 -6.26 -12.28
CA GLY A 259 1.43 -4.98 -12.97
C GLY A 259 1.79 -5.00 -14.44
N VAL A 260 2.79 -5.81 -14.81
CA VAL A 260 3.31 -5.98 -16.18
C VAL A 260 3.31 -7.46 -16.54
N ALA A 261 2.66 -7.81 -17.63
CA ALA A 261 2.65 -9.17 -18.15
C ALA A 261 3.96 -9.49 -18.91
N ALA A 262 4.21 -10.78 -19.15
CA ALA A 262 5.42 -11.25 -19.85
C ALA A 262 5.57 -10.67 -21.28
N ASP A 263 4.46 -10.30 -21.92
CA ASP A 263 4.41 -9.65 -23.24
C ASP A 263 4.55 -8.12 -23.19
N GLY A 264 4.86 -7.54 -22.03
CA GLY A 264 4.98 -6.09 -21.82
C GLY A 264 3.64 -5.36 -21.65
N ARG A 265 2.49 -6.04 -21.70
CA ARG A 265 1.20 -5.40 -21.45
C ARG A 265 1.06 -5.03 -19.99
N THR A 266 0.61 -3.81 -19.72
CA THR A 266 0.31 -3.38 -18.37
C THR A 266 -1.19 -3.45 -18.06
N ARG A 267 -1.50 -3.55 -16.79
CA ARG A 267 -2.87 -3.33 -16.30
C ARG A 267 -3.21 -1.85 -16.14
N LEU A 268 -2.26 -0.96 -16.38
CA LEU A 268 -2.50 0.48 -16.44
C LEU A 268 -3.36 0.82 -17.65
N LYS A 269 -4.40 1.60 -17.45
CA LYS A 269 -5.31 2.03 -18.50
C LYS A 269 -5.09 3.50 -18.85
N ALA A 270 -5.01 3.77 -20.15
CA ALA A 270 -5.08 5.13 -20.69
C ALA A 270 -6.51 5.70 -20.53
N SER A 271 -6.68 7.00 -20.78
CA SER A 271 -7.98 7.66 -20.74
C SER A 271 -8.98 7.08 -21.74
N ASP A 272 -8.50 6.49 -22.85
CA ASP A 272 -9.32 5.79 -23.87
C ASP A 272 -9.60 4.32 -23.51
N GLY A 273 -9.16 3.84 -22.33
CA GLY A 273 -9.36 2.49 -21.85
C GLY A 273 -8.36 1.44 -22.38
N LYS A 274 -7.46 1.81 -23.29
CA LYS A 274 -6.43 0.90 -23.79
C LYS A 274 -5.33 0.66 -22.76
N ALA A 275 -4.71 -0.51 -22.79
CA ALA A 275 -3.56 -0.82 -21.95
C ALA A 275 -2.30 -0.15 -22.50
N TYR A 276 -1.49 0.43 -21.62
CA TYR A 276 -0.15 0.84 -21.99
C TYR A 276 0.77 -0.39 -22.16
N MET A 277 1.70 -0.30 -23.10
CA MET A 277 2.81 -1.25 -23.26
C MET A 277 4.04 -0.70 -22.52
N VAL A 278 4.83 -1.60 -21.95
CA VAL A 278 6.04 -1.25 -21.19
C VAL A 278 7.11 -2.30 -21.46
N ASP A 279 8.31 -1.87 -21.82
CA ASP A 279 9.33 -2.78 -22.30
C ASP A 279 10.22 -3.42 -21.23
N ASP A 280 10.38 -2.85 -20.01
CA ASP A 280 11.51 -3.20 -19.15
C ASP A 280 11.22 -3.52 -17.66
N LEU A 281 10.00 -3.59 -17.19
CA LEU A 281 9.75 -3.97 -15.80
C LEU A 281 9.18 -5.38 -15.71
N ARG A 282 10.04 -6.38 -15.64
CA ARG A 282 9.66 -7.78 -15.38
C ARG A 282 9.86 -8.09 -13.92
N LEU A 283 8.76 -8.15 -13.18
CA LEU A 283 8.76 -8.76 -11.86
C LEU A 283 8.65 -10.29 -12.06
N PRO A 284 9.39 -11.11 -11.29
CA PRO A 284 9.24 -12.57 -11.38
C PRO A 284 7.80 -12.96 -11.01
N HIS A 285 7.16 -13.68 -11.89
CA HIS A 285 5.80 -14.21 -11.73
C HIS A 285 5.82 -15.55 -11.06
#